data_0dfd6b9c36e674c9dc70368abc4afd35
#
_entry.id   0dfd6b9c36e674c9dc70368abc4afd35
#
_cell.length_a   1.000
_cell.length_b   1.000
_cell.length_c   1.000
_cell.angle_alpha   90.00
_cell.angle_beta   90.00
_cell.angle_gamma   90.00
#
_symmetry.space_group_name_H-M   'P 1'
#
loop_
_entity.id
_entity.type
_entity.pdbx_description
1 polymer ?
#
loop_
_entity_poly.entity_id
_entity_poly.type
_entity_poly.pdbx_seq_one_letter_code
_entity_poly.pdbx_strand_id
1 'polypeptide(L)'
;GVTRSPWFILYARDISHERLGHWPESEADLRAALKLNPDQPQVMNYLAYSLVEKKVNLQEALSLIKRAVALQPQSGYIVDSLGWVLFRLGQYTKAVSHMERATELMPVDPIVNDHLGDVYWSVGRRLEAEFQWSRALSFKPEEKDATRIRRKLEVGLDQVLSEEGAPPLELVQDDG
;
A
#
# COMPACT_ATOMS: atom_id res chain seq x y z
N GLY A 1 -6.48 26.83 -23.39
CA GLY A 1 -5.65 26.57 -22.24
C GLY A 1 -6.43 25.73 -21.24
N VAL A 2 -5.97 24.50 -20.96
CA VAL A 2 -6.56 23.65 -19.91
C VAL A 2 -6.24 24.34 -18.58
N THR A 3 -7.22 24.99 -17.97
CA THR A 3 -7.11 25.49 -16.62
C THR A 3 -7.01 24.28 -15.68
N ARG A 4 -5.78 23.97 -15.23
CA ARG A 4 -5.56 22.93 -14.22
C ARG A 4 -6.32 23.34 -12.95
N SER A 5 -7.18 22.46 -12.45
CA SER A 5 -7.91 22.77 -11.21
C SER A 5 -6.94 22.94 -10.04
N PRO A 6 -7.24 23.82 -9.07
CA PRO A 6 -6.35 24.10 -7.94
C PRO A 6 -5.92 22.86 -7.16
N TRP A 7 -6.79 21.85 -7.03
CA TRP A 7 -6.46 20.59 -6.33
C TRP A 7 -5.36 19.81 -7.06
N PHE A 8 -5.33 19.84 -8.40
CA PHE A 8 -4.31 19.14 -9.18
C PHE A 8 -2.92 19.76 -8.99
N ILE A 9 -2.86 21.08 -8.87
CA ILE A 9 -1.60 21.80 -8.60
C ILE A 9 -1.06 21.41 -7.22
N LEU A 10 -1.91 21.35 -6.22
CA LEU A 10 -1.55 20.91 -4.87
C LEU A 10 -1.08 19.47 -4.84
N TYR A 11 -1.77 18.59 -5.55
CA TYR A 11 -1.38 17.18 -5.67
C TYR A 11 -0.02 17.01 -6.36
N ALA A 12 0.22 17.73 -7.45
CA ALA A 12 1.49 17.67 -8.16
C ALA A 12 2.65 18.23 -7.31
N ARG A 13 2.41 19.29 -6.54
CA ARG A 13 3.38 19.85 -5.59
C ARG A 13 3.69 18.87 -4.46
N ASP A 14 2.69 18.17 -3.98
CA ASP A 14 2.82 17.16 -2.96
C ASP A 14 3.77 16.02 -3.38
N ILE A 15 3.56 15.44 -4.57
CA ILE A 15 4.47 14.41 -5.09
C ILE A 15 5.92 14.91 -5.11
N SER A 16 6.14 16.17 -5.44
CA SER A 16 7.47 16.79 -5.43
C SER A 16 8.04 16.89 -4.01
N HIS A 17 7.23 17.30 -3.04
CA HIS A 17 7.64 17.40 -1.63
C HIS A 17 7.99 16.04 -1.03
N GLU A 18 7.22 15.01 -1.34
CA GLU A 18 7.51 13.66 -0.85
C GLU A 18 8.82 13.13 -1.42
N ARG A 19 9.06 13.29 -2.72
CA ARG A 19 10.32 12.89 -3.35
C ARG A 19 11.55 13.59 -2.74
N LEU A 20 11.36 14.80 -2.21
CA LEU A 20 12.39 15.56 -1.52
C LEU A 20 12.45 15.27 -0.01
N GLY A 21 11.59 14.40 0.51
CA GLY A 21 11.52 14.06 1.92
C GLY A 21 10.81 15.08 2.80
N HIS A 22 9.99 15.96 2.24
CA HIS A 22 9.25 17.01 2.94
C HIS A 22 7.84 16.58 3.30
N TRP A 23 7.71 15.58 4.17
CA TRP A 23 6.41 14.99 4.52
C TRP A 23 5.39 15.97 5.12
N PRO A 24 5.71 16.89 6.06
CA PRO A 24 4.70 17.80 6.59
C PRO A 24 4.05 18.70 5.53
N GLU A 25 4.84 19.17 4.58
CA GLU A 25 4.36 19.99 3.47
C GLU A 25 3.52 19.16 2.50
N SER A 26 3.95 17.94 2.23
CA SER A 26 3.24 16.96 1.43
C SER A 26 1.85 16.66 2.00
N GLU A 27 1.76 16.33 3.28
CA GLU A 27 0.49 16.07 3.95
C GLU A 27 -0.45 17.30 3.91
N ALA A 28 0.08 18.49 4.15
CA ALA A 28 -0.70 19.72 4.11
C ALA A 28 -1.29 19.97 2.71
N ASP A 29 -0.51 19.72 1.66
CA ASP A 29 -0.94 19.89 0.28
C ASP A 29 -2.02 18.87 -0.12
N LEU A 30 -1.88 17.61 0.28
CA LEU A 30 -2.91 16.58 0.04
C LEU A 30 -4.21 16.92 0.75
N ARG A 31 -4.14 17.34 2.01
CA ARG A 31 -5.33 17.76 2.77
C ARG A 31 -6.01 18.98 2.17
N ALA A 32 -5.23 19.96 1.69
CA ALA A 32 -5.76 21.12 1.00
C ALA A 32 -6.43 20.73 -0.33
N ALA A 33 -5.83 19.80 -1.08
CA ALA A 33 -6.43 19.27 -2.30
C ALA A 33 -7.78 18.59 -2.04
N LEU A 34 -7.91 17.80 -0.97
CA LEU A 34 -9.16 17.17 -0.57
C LEU A 34 -10.23 18.17 -0.12
N LYS A 35 -9.84 19.29 0.50
CA LYS A 35 -10.79 20.36 0.83
C LYS A 35 -11.38 21.01 -0.42
N LEU A 36 -10.56 21.18 -1.47
CA LEU A 36 -11.00 21.76 -2.73
C LEU A 36 -11.85 20.79 -3.55
N ASN A 37 -11.53 19.50 -3.49
CA ASN A 37 -12.28 18.46 -4.17
C ASN A 37 -12.33 17.20 -3.31
N PRO A 38 -13.37 17.01 -2.48
CA PRO A 38 -13.47 15.91 -1.54
C PRO A 38 -13.58 14.51 -2.17
N ASP A 39 -13.98 14.44 -3.45
CA ASP A 39 -14.22 13.16 -4.14
C ASP A 39 -13.12 12.84 -5.17
N GLN A 40 -11.86 13.05 -4.79
CA GLN A 40 -10.70 12.70 -5.61
C GLN A 40 -10.06 11.41 -5.10
N PRO A 41 -10.38 10.23 -5.69
CA PRO A 41 -9.89 8.95 -5.20
C PRO A 41 -8.37 8.82 -5.24
N GLN A 42 -7.69 9.40 -6.23
CA GLN A 42 -6.23 9.37 -6.32
C GLN A 42 -5.57 10.13 -5.15
N VAL A 43 -6.11 11.28 -4.78
CA VAL A 43 -5.60 12.07 -3.65
C VAL A 43 -5.85 11.34 -2.33
N MET A 44 -7.03 10.75 -2.15
CA MET A 44 -7.34 9.91 -0.98
C MET A 44 -6.38 8.73 -0.88
N ASN A 45 -6.15 8.03 -1.99
CA ASN A 45 -5.24 6.90 -2.06
C ASN A 45 -3.82 7.29 -1.69
N TYR A 46 -3.34 8.39 -2.26
CA TYR A 46 -1.98 8.86 -2.01
C TYR A 46 -1.78 9.28 -0.55
N LEU A 47 -2.72 10.03 0.02
CA LEU A 47 -2.67 10.41 1.42
C LEU A 47 -2.74 9.18 2.34
N ALA A 48 -3.67 8.26 2.09
CA ALA A 48 -3.81 7.04 2.88
C ALA A 48 -2.54 6.19 2.85
N TYR A 49 -1.99 5.96 1.67
CA TYR A 49 -0.76 5.19 1.51
C TYR A 49 0.43 5.85 2.23
N SER A 50 0.57 7.16 2.10
CA SER A 50 1.62 7.93 2.77
C SER A 50 1.49 7.89 4.30
N LEU A 51 0.28 7.99 4.85
CA LEU A 51 0.03 7.84 6.28
C LEU A 51 0.45 6.45 6.78
N VAL A 52 0.14 5.41 6.00
CA VAL A 52 0.51 4.03 6.32
C VAL A 52 2.02 3.84 6.33
N GLU A 53 2.72 4.35 5.32
CA GLU A 53 4.19 4.27 5.25
C GLU A 53 4.87 5.00 6.41
N LYS A 54 4.29 6.11 6.87
CA LYS A 54 4.77 6.85 8.05
C LYS A 54 4.28 6.24 9.37
N LYS A 55 3.40 5.25 9.34
CA LYS A 55 2.80 4.61 10.52
C LYS A 55 2.05 5.59 11.43
N VAL A 56 1.36 6.55 10.84
CA VAL A 56 0.57 7.57 11.55
C VAL A 56 -0.88 7.56 11.06
N ASN A 57 -1.82 7.86 11.95
CA ASN A 57 -3.26 8.01 11.64
C ASN A 57 -3.83 6.86 10.79
N LEU A 58 -3.53 5.61 11.15
CA LEU A 58 -3.91 4.42 10.38
C LEU A 58 -5.43 4.26 10.23
N GLN A 59 -6.21 4.66 11.22
CA GLN A 59 -7.68 4.61 11.12
C GLN A 59 -8.22 5.65 10.12
N GLU A 60 -7.62 6.84 10.07
CA GLU A 60 -7.94 7.83 9.04
C GLU A 60 -7.57 7.31 7.65
N ALA A 61 -6.39 6.68 7.51
CA ALA A 61 -5.95 6.08 6.27
C ALA A 61 -6.96 5.01 5.79
N LEU A 62 -7.45 4.17 6.68
CA LEU A 62 -8.47 3.17 6.36
C LEU A 62 -9.77 3.81 5.87
N SER A 63 -10.24 4.86 6.55
CA SER A 63 -11.45 5.59 6.14
C SER A 63 -11.31 6.21 4.75
N LEU A 64 -10.19 6.88 4.49
CA LEU A 64 -9.90 7.48 3.18
C LEU A 64 -9.85 6.44 2.06
N ILE A 65 -9.15 5.33 2.28
CA ILE A 65 -8.99 4.33 1.23
C ILE A 65 -10.27 3.55 0.95
N LYS A 66 -11.11 3.32 1.94
CA LYS A 66 -12.45 2.74 1.73
C LYS A 66 -13.32 3.63 0.84
N ARG A 67 -13.28 4.95 1.06
CA ARG A 67 -13.97 5.91 0.21
C ARG A 67 -13.42 5.90 -1.21
N ALA A 68 -12.10 5.86 -1.37
CA ALA A 68 -11.46 5.80 -2.68
C ALA A 68 -11.86 4.55 -3.46
N VAL A 69 -11.90 3.38 -2.81
CA VAL A 69 -12.35 2.12 -3.42
C VAL A 69 -13.82 2.19 -3.82
N ALA A 70 -14.68 2.80 -2.99
CA ALA A 70 -16.09 2.98 -3.34
C ALA A 70 -16.28 3.83 -4.61
N LEU A 71 -15.42 4.84 -4.82
CA LEU A 71 -15.43 5.70 -5.99
C LEU A 71 -14.82 5.03 -7.24
N GLN A 72 -13.78 4.20 -7.05
CA GLN A 72 -13.06 3.52 -8.14
C GLN A 72 -12.76 2.06 -7.80
N PRO A 73 -13.78 1.18 -7.76
CA PRO A 73 -13.60 -0.21 -7.35
C PRO A 73 -12.80 -1.07 -8.33
N GLN A 74 -12.56 -0.58 -9.55
CA GLN A 74 -11.77 -1.26 -10.57
C GLN A 74 -10.32 -0.76 -10.66
N SER A 75 -9.92 0.19 -9.82
CA SER A 75 -8.54 0.65 -9.75
C SER A 75 -7.69 -0.31 -8.92
N GLY A 76 -6.82 -1.06 -9.57
CA GLY A 76 -5.94 -2.02 -8.91
C GLY A 76 -5.04 -1.37 -7.85
N TYR A 77 -4.49 -0.20 -8.12
CA TYR A 77 -3.66 0.54 -7.15
C TYR A 77 -4.43 0.95 -5.90
N ILE A 78 -5.67 1.40 -6.05
CA ILE A 78 -6.51 1.80 -4.92
C ILE A 78 -6.92 0.58 -4.09
N VAL A 79 -7.29 -0.53 -4.75
CA VAL A 79 -7.62 -1.80 -4.08
C VAL A 79 -6.39 -2.36 -3.36
N ASP A 80 -5.21 -2.32 -3.97
CA ASP A 80 -3.94 -2.68 -3.34
C ASP A 80 -3.69 -1.87 -2.06
N SER A 81 -3.88 -0.56 -2.13
CA SER A 81 -3.73 0.31 -0.96
C SER A 81 -4.69 -0.05 0.17
N LEU A 82 -5.93 -0.44 -0.13
CA LEU A 82 -6.86 -0.94 0.90
C LEU A 82 -6.34 -2.21 1.57
N GLY A 83 -5.91 -3.19 0.79
CA GLY A 83 -5.31 -4.42 1.32
C GLY A 83 -4.09 -4.13 2.18
N TRP A 84 -3.24 -3.20 1.75
CA TRP A 84 -2.03 -2.81 2.46
C TRP A 84 -2.31 -2.08 3.76
N VAL A 85 -3.29 -1.17 3.79
CA VAL A 85 -3.73 -0.51 5.04
C VAL A 85 -4.24 -1.55 6.04
N LEU A 86 -5.07 -2.48 5.60
CA LEU A 86 -5.57 -3.57 6.45
C LEU A 86 -4.42 -4.43 7.00
N PHE A 87 -3.45 -4.78 6.16
CA PHE A 87 -2.25 -5.51 6.57
C PHE A 87 -1.47 -4.73 7.65
N ARG A 88 -1.24 -3.44 7.44
CA ARG A 88 -0.52 -2.60 8.41
C ARG A 88 -1.27 -2.39 9.73
N LEU A 89 -2.59 -2.52 9.72
CA LEU A 89 -3.43 -2.52 10.91
C LEU A 89 -3.48 -3.88 11.64
N GLY A 90 -2.79 -4.90 11.11
CA GLY A 90 -2.84 -6.26 11.66
C GLY A 90 -4.11 -7.04 11.30
N GLN A 91 -4.95 -6.52 10.40
CA GLN A 91 -6.18 -7.17 9.95
C GLN A 91 -5.87 -8.08 8.74
N TYR A 92 -5.02 -9.07 8.95
CA TYR A 92 -4.43 -9.88 7.90
C TYR A 92 -5.45 -10.68 7.11
N THR A 93 -6.40 -11.32 7.77
CA THR A 93 -7.44 -12.13 7.12
C THR A 93 -8.31 -11.28 6.18
N LYS A 94 -8.67 -10.07 6.61
CA LYS A 94 -9.42 -9.13 5.78
C LYS A 94 -8.60 -8.61 4.59
N ALA A 95 -7.29 -8.49 4.77
CA ALA A 95 -6.40 -8.02 3.70
C ALA A 95 -6.32 -9.01 2.53
N VAL A 96 -6.49 -10.32 2.76
CA VAL A 96 -6.33 -11.37 1.74
C VAL A 96 -7.22 -11.10 0.52
N SER A 97 -8.52 -11.00 0.71
CA SER A 97 -9.47 -10.85 -0.42
C SER A 97 -9.24 -9.57 -1.22
N HIS A 98 -8.91 -8.47 -0.55
CA HIS A 98 -8.61 -7.20 -1.23
C HIS A 98 -7.30 -7.26 -2.02
N MET A 99 -6.28 -7.91 -1.46
CA MET A 99 -5.00 -8.05 -2.15
C MET A 99 -5.08 -9.03 -3.31
N GLU A 100 -5.84 -10.11 -3.18
CA GLU A 100 -6.15 -11.01 -4.30
C GLU A 100 -6.88 -10.25 -5.42
N ARG A 101 -7.85 -9.43 -5.08
CA ARG A 101 -8.56 -8.59 -6.06
C ARG A 101 -7.63 -7.60 -6.75
N ALA A 102 -6.75 -6.95 -6.01
CA ALA A 102 -5.74 -6.04 -6.59
C ALA A 102 -4.85 -6.78 -7.61
N THR A 103 -4.45 -8.01 -7.30
CA THR A 103 -3.63 -8.84 -8.19
C THR A 103 -4.40 -9.26 -9.44
N GLU A 104 -5.70 -9.54 -9.34
CA GLU A 104 -6.55 -9.79 -10.52
C GLU A 104 -6.61 -8.56 -11.44
N LEU A 105 -6.70 -7.37 -10.86
CA LEU A 105 -6.74 -6.11 -11.62
C LEU A 105 -5.38 -5.71 -12.20
N MET A 106 -4.29 -6.12 -11.55
CA MET A 106 -2.91 -5.78 -11.93
C MET A 106 -1.99 -7.01 -11.86
N PRO A 107 -2.22 -8.01 -12.73
CA PRO A 107 -1.58 -9.32 -12.58
C PRO A 107 -0.07 -9.34 -12.81
N VAL A 108 0.49 -8.32 -13.48
CA VAL A 108 1.92 -8.25 -13.81
C VAL A 108 2.65 -7.14 -13.05
N ASP A 109 2.00 -6.51 -12.09
CA ASP A 109 2.64 -5.50 -11.25
C ASP A 109 3.49 -6.17 -10.17
N PRO A 110 4.80 -5.88 -10.09
CA PRO A 110 5.67 -6.52 -9.11
C PRO A 110 5.35 -6.14 -7.67
N ILE A 111 4.94 -4.89 -7.42
CA ILE A 111 4.64 -4.42 -6.05
C ILE A 111 3.36 -5.06 -5.52
N VAL A 112 2.33 -5.15 -6.34
CA VAL A 112 1.06 -5.79 -5.95
C VAL A 112 1.27 -7.27 -5.65
N ASN A 113 2.03 -7.98 -6.49
CA ASN A 113 2.36 -9.40 -6.24
C ASN A 113 3.20 -9.58 -4.96
N ASP A 114 4.14 -8.68 -4.70
CA ASP A 114 4.95 -8.68 -3.47
C ASP A 114 4.07 -8.47 -2.22
N HIS A 115 3.18 -7.50 -2.26
CA HIS A 115 2.22 -7.26 -1.19
C HIS A 115 1.32 -8.47 -0.91
N LEU A 116 0.83 -9.14 -1.97
CA LEU A 116 0.04 -10.37 -1.80
C LEU A 116 0.87 -11.47 -1.13
N GLY A 117 2.14 -11.60 -1.47
CA GLY A 117 3.06 -12.52 -0.80
C GLY A 117 3.16 -12.26 0.70
N ASP A 118 3.35 -11.00 1.09
CA ASP A 118 3.42 -10.59 2.50
C ASP A 118 2.12 -10.90 3.24
N VAL A 119 0.97 -10.65 2.61
CA VAL A 119 -0.35 -10.94 3.20
C VAL A 119 -0.56 -12.45 3.36
N TYR A 120 -0.23 -13.27 2.36
CA TYR A 120 -0.30 -14.72 2.49
C TYR A 120 0.60 -15.25 3.61
N TRP A 121 1.80 -14.72 3.73
CA TRP A 121 2.71 -15.10 4.82
C TRP A 121 2.11 -14.81 6.18
N SER A 122 1.48 -13.64 6.35
CA SER A 122 0.88 -13.22 7.62
C SER A 122 -0.28 -14.12 8.10
N VAL A 123 -0.95 -14.81 7.19
CA VAL A 123 -2.04 -15.78 7.51
C VAL A 123 -1.57 -17.23 7.46
N GLY A 124 -0.26 -17.48 7.39
CA GLY A 124 0.30 -18.84 7.44
C GLY A 124 0.33 -19.57 6.09
N ARG A 125 -0.08 -18.93 5.00
CA ARG A 125 -0.08 -19.50 3.64
C ARG A 125 1.31 -19.32 3.00
N ARG A 126 2.31 -19.98 3.55
CA ARG A 126 3.72 -19.74 3.24
C ARG A 126 4.12 -20.13 1.82
N LEU A 127 3.65 -21.27 1.32
CA LEU A 127 3.94 -21.69 -0.05
C LEU A 127 3.36 -20.72 -1.09
N GLU A 128 2.16 -20.22 -0.84
CA GLU A 128 1.54 -19.21 -1.69
C GLU A 128 2.26 -17.87 -1.61
N ALA A 129 2.76 -17.51 -0.43
CA ALA A 129 3.62 -16.33 -0.27
C ALA A 129 4.89 -16.43 -1.13
N GLU A 130 5.61 -17.53 -1.04
CA GLU A 130 6.82 -17.79 -1.83
C GLU A 130 6.54 -17.75 -3.33
N PHE A 131 5.41 -18.31 -3.75
CA PHE A 131 4.97 -18.27 -5.14
C PHE A 131 4.75 -16.82 -5.62
N GLN A 132 4.06 -15.99 -4.82
CA GLN A 132 3.80 -14.61 -5.18
C GLN A 132 5.07 -13.76 -5.20
N TRP A 133 5.99 -13.96 -4.26
CA TRP A 133 7.29 -13.29 -4.28
C TRP A 133 8.12 -13.68 -5.50
N SER A 134 8.10 -14.95 -5.87
CA SER A 134 8.78 -15.41 -7.09
C SER A 134 8.16 -14.79 -8.34
N ARG A 135 6.83 -14.69 -8.40
CA ARG A 135 6.14 -13.97 -9.48
C ARG A 135 6.54 -12.50 -9.53
N ALA A 136 6.57 -11.83 -8.38
CA ALA A 136 6.98 -10.43 -8.31
C ALA A 136 8.36 -10.22 -8.93
N LEU A 137 9.33 -11.09 -8.61
CA LEU A 137 10.66 -11.04 -9.21
C LEU A 137 10.63 -11.22 -10.73
N SER A 138 9.76 -12.09 -11.25
CA SER A 138 9.64 -12.33 -12.69
C SER A 138 9.17 -11.10 -13.47
N PHE A 139 8.51 -10.15 -12.80
CA PHE A 139 8.03 -8.90 -13.39
C PHE A 139 9.02 -7.74 -13.26
N LYS A 140 10.28 -8.04 -12.94
CA LYS A 140 11.42 -7.11 -12.93
C LYS A 140 11.17 -5.85 -12.08
N PRO A 141 11.00 -5.99 -10.76
CA PRO A 141 10.91 -4.84 -9.87
C PRO A 141 12.22 -4.05 -9.86
N GLU A 142 12.19 -2.85 -9.30
CA GLU A 142 13.41 -2.08 -9.02
C GLU A 142 14.37 -2.90 -8.16
N GLU A 143 15.68 -2.69 -8.33
CA GLU A 143 16.71 -3.53 -7.68
C GLU A 143 16.59 -3.52 -6.15
N LYS A 144 16.23 -2.41 -5.56
CA LYS A 144 15.95 -2.29 -4.12
C LYS A 144 14.86 -3.26 -3.65
N ASP A 145 13.77 -3.32 -4.40
CA ASP A 145 12.64 -4.20 -4.10
C ASP A 145 12.99 -5.66 -4.40
N ALA A 146 13.67 -5.91 -5.51
CA ALA A 146 14.13 -7.25 -5.89
C ALA A 146 15.04 -7.86 -4.83
N THR A 147 15.99 -7.10 -4.29
CA THR A 147 16.90 -7.54 -3.23
C THR A 147 16.12 -7.95 -1.98
N ARG A 148 15.14 -7.14 -1.58
CA ARG A 148 14.30 -7.43 -0.41
C ARG A 148 13.43 -8.66 -0.63
N ILE A 149 12.84 -8.82 -1.81
CA ILE A 149 12.02 -9.99 -2.16
C ILE A 149 12.87 -11.27 -2.14
N ARG A 150 14.07 -11.25 -2.72
CA ARG A 150 14.99 -12.40 -2.66
C ARG A 150 15.31 -12.78 -1.22
N ARG A 151 15.52 -11.80 -0.35
CA ARG A 151 15.77 -12.07 1.07
C ARG A 151 14.56 -12.69 1.76
N LYS A 152 13.35 -12.26 1.43
CA LYS A 152 12.12 -12.92 1.93
C LYS A 152 12.03 -14.38 1.51
N LEU A 153 12.40 -14.68 0.27
CA LEU A 153 12.43 -16.06 -0.22
C LEU A 153 13.48 -16.94 0.49
N GLU A 154 14.59 -16.34 0.92
CA GLU A 154 15.65 -17.08 1.63
C GLU A 154 15.30 -17.36 3.09
N VAL A 155 14.77 -16.38 3.81
CA VAL A 155 14.65 -16.42 5.29
C VAL A 155 13.24 -16.19 5.80
N GLY A 156 12.29 -15.83 4.95
CA GLY A 156 10.92 -15.47 5.32
C GLY A 156 10.76 -14.02 5.73
N LEU A 157 9.52 -13.54 5.72
CA LEU A 157 9.19 -12.15 6.04
C LEU A 157 9.53 -11.80 7.50
N ASP A 158 9.29 -12.69 8.44
CA ASP A 158 9.55 -12.43 9.86
C ASP A 158 11.03 -12.08 10.11
N GLN A 159 11.93 -12.82 9.49
CA GLN A 159 13.37 -12.56 9.61
C GLN A 159 13.76 -11.24 8.92
N VAL A 160 13.19 -10.94 7.77
CA VAL A 160 13.44 -9.67 7.07
C VAL A 160 13.00 -8.49 7.93
N LEU A 161 11.82 -8.55 8.53
CA LEU A 161 11.33 -7.51 9.45
C LEU A 161 12.29 -7.33 10.64
N SER A 162 12.77 -8.43 11.22
CA SER A 162 13.76 -8.38 12.31
C SER A 162 15.07 -7.71 11.88
N GLU A 163 15.60 -8.06 10.72
CA GLU A 163 16.81 -7.47 10.15
C GLU A 163 16.66 -5.97 9.89
N GLU A 164 15.45 -5.53 9.52
CA GLU A 164 15.16 -4.12 9.28
C GLU A 164 14.87 -3.33 10.57
N GLY A 165 14.82 -4.00 11.72
CA GLY A 165 14.42 -3.37 12.99
C GLY A 165 12.94 -2.97 13.01
N ALA A 166 12.14 -3.55 12.13
CA ALA A 166 10.70 -3.32 12.07
C ALA A 166 9.97 -4.14 13.15
N PRO A 167 8.79 -3.67 13.61
CA PRO A 167 7.96 -4.48 14.50
C PRO A 167 7.60 -5.82 13.85
N PRO A 168 7.54 -6.92 14.63
CA PRO A 168 7.09 -8.20 14.11
C PRO A 168 5.62 -8.14 13.69
N LEU A 169 5.20 -9.09 12.84
CA LEU A 169 3.78 -9.25 12.52
C LEU A 169 3.01 -9.52 13.81
N GLU A 170 1.93 -8.77 14.02
CA GLU A 170 1.05 -8.98 15.16
C GLU A 170 0.25 -10.25 14.95
N LEU A 171 0.31 -11.18 15.92
CA LEU A 171 -0.61 -12.30 15.97
C LEU A 171 -1.94 -11.74 16.47
N VAL A 172 -2.78 -11.29 15.55
CA VAL A 172 -4.17 -10.99 15.90
C VAL A 172 -4.86 -12.33 16.17
N GLN A 173 -5.23 -12.57 17.43
CA GLN A 173 -6.21 -13.62 17.70
C GLN A 173 -7.48 -13.16 16.98
N ASP A 174 -7.89 -13.93 15.98
CA ASP A 174 -9.23 -13.84 15.41
C ASP A 174 -10.20 -14.15 16.57
N ASP A 175 -10.68 -13.12 17.25
CA ASP A 175 -11.88 -13.23 18.04
C ASP A 175 -13.02 -13.46 17.04
N GLY A 176 -13.41 -14.71 16.93
CA GLY A 176 -14.38 -15.26 15.99
C GLY A 176 -15.76 -14.62 15.99
#